data_c3faf0650758b779df480b300abbf204
#
_entry.id   c3faf0650758b779df480b300abbf204
#
_cell.length_a   1.000
_cell.length_b   1.000
_cell.length_c   1.000
_cell.angle_alpha   90.00
_cell.angle_beta   90.00
_cell.angle_gamma   90.00
#
_symmetry.space_group_name_H-M   'P 1'
#
loop_
_entity.id
_entity.type
_entity.pdbx_description
1 polymer ?
#
loop_
_entity_poly.entity_id
_entity_poly.type
_entity_poly.pdbx_seq_one_letter_code
_entity_poly.pdbx_strand_id
1 'polypeptide(L)'
;MTPSTAFGIGAALSAGTLTGAEIGLPGSGARRNARTRSGEGGAGTYLEVRDLTVTFDGFKAVDGVDLTLIQGDLRFLIGPNGAGKTTVVDAITGLVPATGTVDKSGQPVLGLKTHKVAKMGIGRTFQTASVFEDLTVEQNLDIAAGARRGPLTLLRRRHGREDRVADALETIGLGHLAGTKAGVLAHGQKQWLEIGMLLVQDSDVMLLDEPVAGMGAEERQATGELLQRIAADRTVVVVEHDMDFMRAFATTVTVLAAGKVLAEGTVAEIQADPKVQQVYLGTAAATGTELAEETEETPR
;
A
#
# COMPACT_ATOMS: atom_id res chain seq x y z
N MET A 1 23.66 53.87 34.68
CA MET A 1 22.54 54.78 35.01
C MET A 1 21.26 54.04 34.60
N THR A 2 20.61 53.38 35.54
CA THR A 2 19.21 52.98 35.56
C THR A 2 18.34 54.23 35.85
N PRO A 3 16.99 54.24 35.63
CA PRO A 3 16.03 53.31 36.20
C PRO A 3 14.95 52.87 35.19
N SER A 4 14.37 51.65 35.26
CA SER A 4 13.32 51.21 36.21
C SER A 4 12.01 52.00 36.15
N THR A 5 10.95 51.39 35.72
CA THR A 5 9.67 51.32 36.47
C THR A 5 8.76 50.25 35.93
N ALA A 6 8.37 49.33 36.80
CA ALA A 6 7.28 48.37 36.71
C ALA A 6 5.98 49.02 37.19
N PHE A 7 4.82 48.50 36.74
CA PHE A 7 3.51 48.42 37.41
C PHE A 7 2.66 47.56 36.49
N GLY A 8 2.05 46.47 36.82
CA GLY A 8 1.53 45.94 38.07
C GLY A 8 -0.01 45.91 38.03
N ILE A 9 -0.57 44.75 38.45
CA ILE A 9 -1.95 44.52 38.85
C ILE A 9 -2.90 44.20 37.66
N GLY A 10 -3.51 43.03 37.46
CA GLY A 10 -4.11 42.08 38.42
C GLY A 10 -5.63 42.18 38.38
N ALA A 11 -6.29 41.08 38.12
CA ALA A 11 -7.64 40.68 38.52
C ALA A 11 -8.31 39.85 37.41
N ALA A 12 -8.43 38.57 37.58
CA ALA A 12 -9.46 37.80 38.30
C ALA A 12 -10.74 37.52 37.48
N LEU A 13 -10.85 36.21 37.17
CA LEU A 13 -12.06 35.36 37.17
C LEU A 13 -13.35 35.88 36.52
N SER A 14 -13.78 35.22 35.45
CA SER A 14 -15.18 34.84 35.34
C SER A 14 -15.28 33.58 34.44
N ALA A 15 -15.75 32.50 35.05
CA ALA A 15 -16.22 31.31 34.37
C ALA A 15 -17.48 31.68 33.58
N GLY A 16 -17.42 31.51 32.26
CA GLY A 16 -18.56 31.61 31.36
C GLY A 16 -18.67 30.31 30.58
N THR A 17 -19.56 29.45 31.03
CA THR A 17 -20.08 28.29 30.32
C THR A 17 -20.70 28.80 29.02
N LEU A 18 -20.09 28.47 27.87
CA LEU A 18 -20.71 28.62 26.56
C LEU A 18 -21.05 27.24 26.04
N THR A 19 -22.34 26.97 26.08
CA THR A 19 -23.10 25.92 25.39
C THR A 19 -22.75 25.85 23.91
N GLY A 20 -22.77 24.62 23.40
CA GLY A 20 -22.45 24.24 22.03
C GLY A 20 -23.10 25.12 20.97
N ALA A 21 -22.27 25.59 20.06
CA ALA A 21 -22.67 26.02 18.74
C ALA A 21 -22.21 24.95 17.74
N GLU A 22 -23.21 24.30 17.15
CA GLU A 22 -23.06 23.37 16.03
C GLU A 22 -22.34 24.08 14.88
N ILE A 23 -21.11 23.64 14.60
CA ILE A 23 -20.46 23.97 13.33
C ILE A 23 -20.94 22.91 12.34
N GLY A 24 -21.94 23.31 11.53
CA GLY A 24 -22.43 22.52 10.41
C GLY A 24 -21.32 22.29 9.38
N LEU A 25 -20.87 21.07 9.27
CA LEU A 25 -20.06 20.61 8.15
C LEU A 25 -20.97 20.52 6.91
N PRO A 26 -20.56 21.05 5.75
CA PRO A 26 -21.34 20.89 4.53
C PRO A 26 -21.37 19.42 4.15
N GLY A 27 -22.55 18.85 4.08
CA GLY A 27 -22.79 17.48 3.68
C GLY A 27 -22.22 17.21 2.28
N SER A 28 -21.26 16.31 2.18
CA SER A 28 -20.76 15.76 0.94
C SER A 28 -21.86 14.90 0.30
N GLY A 29 -22.62 15.47 -0.59
CA GLY A 29 -23.58 14.77 -1.46
C GLY A 29 -22.86 14.00 -2.58
N ALA A 30 -21.97 13.11 -2.24
CA ALA A 30 -21.46 12.12 -3.18
C ALA A 30 -22.57 11.11 -3.46
N ARG A 31 -23.27 11.24 -4.59
CA ARG A 31 -24.18 10.22 -5.11
C ARG A 31 -23.36 8.97 -5.43
N ARG A 32 -23.34 8.04 -4.49
CA ARG A 32 -22.84 6.68 -4.69
C ARG A 32 -23.67 6.01 -5.79
N ASN A 33 -23.09 5.84 -6.97
CA ASN A 33 -23.52 4.80 -7.89
C ASN A 33 -23.05 3.46 -7.33
N ALA A 34 -23.73 2.95 -6.32
CA ALA A 34 -23.60 1.59 -5.87
C ALA A 34 -24.15 0.67 -7.00
N ARG A 35 -23.26 0.19 -7.84
CA ARG A 35 -23.55 -0.99 -8.65
C ARG A 35 -23.54 -2.17 -7.68
N THR A 36 -24.69 -2.51 -7.15
CA THR A 36 -24.99 -3.79 -6.51
C THR A 36 -24.67 -4.90 -7.50
N ARG A 37 -23.53 -5.56 -7.35
CA ARG A 37 -23.26 -6.85 -7.95
C ARG A 37 -23.65 -7.90 -6.93
N SER A 38 -24.85 -8.45 -7.09
CA SER A 38 -25.31 -9.64 -6.40
C SER A 38 -24.53 -10.85 -6.95
N GLY A 39 -23.61 -11.37 -6.14
CA GLY A 39 -23.01 -12.68 -6.31
C GLY A 39 -22.93 -13.27 -4.91
N GLU A 40 -23.59 -14.40 -4.67
CA GLU A 40 -23.60 -15.14 -3.43
C GLU A 40 -22.22 -15.78 -3.19
N GLY A 41 -21.28 -14.97 -2.70
CA GLY A 41 -20.05 -15.39 -2.03
C GLY A 41 -20.08 -14.77 -0.66
N GLY A 42 -19.63 -15.47 0.38
CA GLY A 42 -19.69 -15.02 1.77
C GLY A 42 -19.26 -13.56 1.92
N ALA A 43 -20.04 -12.80 2.68
CA ALA A 43 -19.87 -11.37 2.84
C ALA A 43 -18.41 -11.02 3.19
N GLY A 44 -17.67 -10.43 2.23
CA GLY A 44 -16.38 -9.82 2.50
C GLY A 44 -15.17 -10.33 1.74
N THR A 45 -15.17 -11.51 1.13
CA THR A 45 -13.99 -12.00 0.37
C THR A 45 -13.85 -11.23 -0.94
N TYR A 46 -12.70 -10.59 -1.12
CA TYR A 46 -12.43 -9.76 -2.27
C TYR A 46 -11.45 -10.38 -3.27
N LEU A 47 -10.38 -10.99 -2.74
CA LEU A 47 -9.43 -11.82 -3.49
C LEU A 47 -9.14 -13.08 -2.68
N GLU A 48 -9.27 -14.24 -3.32
CA GLU A 48 -8.95 -15.53 -2.75
C GLU A 48 -7.82 -16.19 -3.54
N VAL A 49 -6.79 -16.60 -2.83
CA VAL A 49 -5.63 -17.33 -3.35
C VAL A 49 -5.62 -18.67 -2.67
N ARG A 50 -5.56 -19.77 -3.43
CA ARG A 50 -5.49 -21.14 -2.89
C ARG A 50 -4.41 -21.96 -3.59
N ASP A 51 -3.63 -22.67 -2.77
CA ASP A 51 -2.55 -23.58 -3.19
C ASP A 51 -1.61 -22.94 -4.22
N LEU A 52 -1.33 -21.62 -4.05
CA LEU A 52 -0.49 -20.89 -4.99
C LEU A 52 0.94 -21.41 -4.90
N THR A 53 1.44 -21.92 -6.02
CA THR A 53 2.79 -22.48 -6.12
C THR A 53 3.53 -21.88 -7.31
N VAL A 54 4.76 -21.40 -7.07
CA VAL A 54 5.67 -20.87 -8.09
C VAL A 54 6.98 -21.61 -8.02
N THR A 55 7.42 -22.13 -9.17
CA THR A 55 8.67 -22.90 -9.28
C THR A 55 9.59 -22.26 -10.31
N PHE A 56 10.85 -22.02 -9.95
CA PHE A 56 11.92 -21.60 -10.85
C PHE A 56 12.99 -22.69 -10.89
N ASP A 57 13.25 -23.25 -12.05
CA ASP A 57 14.29 -24.26 -12.27
C ASP A 57 14.30 -25.41 -11.24
N GLY A 58 13.10 -25.84 -10.81
CA GLY A 58 12.94 -26.90 -9.83
C GLY A 58 12.91 -26.42 -8.36
N PHE A 59 13.26 -25.17 -8.09
CA PHE A 59 13.13 -24.56 -6.77
C PHE A 59 11.75 -23.95 -6.58
N LYS A 60 11.05 -24.34 -5.53
CA LYS A 60 9.75 -23.73 -5.16
C LYS A 60 9.97 -22.47 -4.37
N ALA A 61 9.82 -21.32 -5.02
CA ALA A 61 9.87 -20.02 -4.37
C ALA A 61 8.58 -19.71 -3.58
N VAL A 62 7.45 -20.28 -4.01
CA VAL A 62 6.16 -20.28 -3.32
C VAL A 62 5.62 -21.72 -3.37
N ASP A 63 5.17 -22.25 -2.24
CA ASP A 63 4.77 -23.65 -2.10
C ASP A 63 3.45 -23.78 -1.32
N GLY A 64 2.33 -23.78 -2.04
CA GLY A 64 1.00 -23.97 -1.49
C GLY A 64 0.54 -22.81 -0.60
N VAL A 65 0.67 -21.56 -1.07
CA VAL A 65 0.22 -20.37 -0.32
C VAL A 65 -1.27 -20.19 -0.48
N ASP A 66 -1.97 -20.15 0.67
CA ASP A 66 -3.36 -19.71 0.79
C ASP A 66 -3.41 -18.30 1.37
N LEU A 67 -4.20 -17.41 0.77
CA LEU A 67 -4.38 -16.04 1.22
C LEU A 67 -5.78 -15.55 0.88
N THR A 68 -6.50 -15.03 1.87
CA THR A 68 -7.84 -14.46 1.68
C THR A 68 -7.81 -12.98 2.04
N LEU A 69 -8.09 -12.12 1.07
CA LEU A 69 -8.20 -10.67 1.25
C LEU A 69 -9.66 -10.27 1.33
N ILE A 70 -10.00 -9.47 2.31
CA ILE A 70 -11.34 -8.89 2.49
C ILE A 70 -11.32 -7.41 2.09
N GLN A 71 -12.48 -6.88 1.75
CA GLN A 71 -12.59 -5.45 1.44
C GLN A 71 -12.29 -4.61 2.69
N GLY A 72 -11.48 -3.55 2.51
CA GLY A 72 -11.09 -2.68 3.63
C GLY A 72 -9.89 -3.18 4.44
N ASP A 73 -9.24 -4.28 4.01
CA ASP A 73 -8.06 -4.82 4.69
C ASP A 73 -6.80 -4.01 4.32
N LEU A 74 -6.06 -3.56 5.33
CA LEU A 74 -4.68 -3.09 5.19
C LEU A 74 -3.76 -4.19 5.70
N ARG A 75 -3.43 -5.10 4.80
CA ARG A 75 -2.67 -6.31 5.10
C ARG A 75 -1.19 -6.11 4.85
N PHE A 76 -0.38 -6.53 5.80
CA PHE A 76 1.06 -6.60 5.65
C PHE A 76 1.50 -8.04 5.36
N LEU A 77 2.23 -8.23 4.27
CA LEU A 77 2.88 -9.48 3.90
C LEU A 77 4.36 -9.36 4.28
N ILE A 78 4.74 -9.97 5.37
CA ILE A 78 6.08 -9.88 5.95
C ILE A 78 6.81 -11.22 5.90
N GLY A 79 8.11 -11.21 6.18
CA GLY A 79 8.95 -12.40 6.20
C GLY A 79 10.40 -12.06 5.85
N PRO A 80 11.34 -12.97 6.10
CA PRO A 80 12.75 -12.75 5.75
C PRO A 80 12.97 -12.59 4.25
N ASN A 81 14.17 -12.16 3.87
CA ASN A 81 14.56 -12.10 2.46
C ASN A 81 14.52 -13.50 1.84
N GLY A 82 14.02 -13.60 0.62
CA GLY A 82 13.83 -14.90 -0.04
C GLY A 82 12.61 -15.70 0.44
N ALA A 83 11.78 -15.18 1.34
CA ALA A 83 10.57 -15.88 1.81
C ALA A 83 9.48 -16.08 0.73
N GLY A 84 9.60 -15.42 -0.43
CA GLY A 84 8.64 -15.54 -1.52
C GLY A 84 7.61 -14.41 -1.61
N LYS A 85 7.72 -13.35 -0.79
CA LYS A 85 6.76 -12.23 -0.71
C LYS A 85 6.47 -11.59 -2.08
N THR A 86 7.51 -11.05 -2.74
CA THR A 86 7.39 -10.45 -4.07
C THR A 86 6.93 -11.45 -5.11
N THR A 87 7.36 -12.73 -4.99
CA THR A 87 6.93 -13.81 -5.90
C THR A 87 5.44 -14.09 -5.81
N VAL A 88 4.83 -14.03 -4.61
CA VAL A 88 3.37 -14.15 -4.44
C VAL A 88 2.66 -13.01 -5.17
N VAL A 89 3.13 -11.77 -5.01
CA VAL A 89 2.58 -10.60 -5.71
C VAL A 89 2.77 -10.72 -7.24
N ASP A 90 3.92 -11.19 -7.70
CA ASP A 90 4.22 -11.43 -9.12
C ASP A 90 3.26 -12.47 -9.72
N ALA A 91 2.99 -13.55 -9.00
CA ALA A 91 2.07 -14.59 -9.45
C ALA A 91 0.63 -14.09 -9.53
N ILE A 92 0.15 -13.37 -8.51
CA ILE A 92 -1.20 -12.77 -8.51
C ILE A 92 -1.37 -11.81 -9.69
N THR A 93 -0.33 -11.04 -10.03
CA THR A 93 -0.38 -10.03 -11.10
C THR A 93 -0.04 -10.58 -12.49
N GLY A 94 0.26 -11.88 -12.61
CA GLY A 94 0.53 -12.55 -13.88
C GLY A 94 1.89 -12.20 -14.48
N LEU A 95 2.85 -11.82 -13.64
CA LEU A 95 4.25 -11.57 -14.05
C LEU A 95 5.08 -12.86 -14.11
N VAL A 96 4.75 -13.82 -13.24
CA VAL A 96 5.38 -15.14 -13.25
C VAL A 96 4.33 -16.24 -13.39
N PRO A 97 4.66 -17.37 -14.02
CA PRO A 97 3.78 -18.53 -14.11
C PRO A 97 3.62 -19.16 -12.71
N ALA A 98 2.39 -19.57 -12.39
CA ALA A 98 2.07 -20.21 -11.14
C ALA A 98 0.99 -21.27 -11.33
N THR A 99 0.88 -22.20 -10.38
CA THR A 99 -0.23 -23.16 -10.25
C THR A 99 -1.06 -22.85 -9.00
N GLY A 100 -2.22 -23.47 -8.86
CA GLY A 100 -3.21 -23.15 -7.84
C GLY A 100 -4.36 -22.33 -8.40
N THR A 101 -5.01 -21.51 -7.57
CA THR A 101 -6.10 -20.63 -7.99
C THR A 101 -5.95 -19.23 -7.39
N VAL A 102 -6.27 -18.22 -8.18
CA VAL A 102 -6.49 -16.84 -7.73
C VAL A 102 -7.82 -16.39 -8.29
N ASP A 103 -8.72 -16.03 -7.41
CA ASP A 103 -10.09 -15.61 -7.75
C ASP A 103 -10.39 -14.23 -7.16
N LYS A 104 -10.91 -13.33 -7.97
CA LYS A 104 -11.40 -12.03 -7.51
C LYS A 104 -12.92 -11.97 -7.63
N SER A 105 -13.62 -12.07 -6.52
CA SER A 105 -15.09 -11.98 -6.45
C SER A 105 -15.80 -12.91 -7.45
N GLY A 106 -15.38 -14.18 -7.51
CA GLY A 106 -15.92 -15.20 -8.40
C GLY A 106 -15.37 -15.16 -9.84
N GLN A 107 -14.31 -14.41 -10.09
CA GLN A 107 -13.67 -14.32 -11.41
C GLN A 107 -12.22 -14.81 -11.34
N PRO A 108 -11.85 -15.85 -12.12
CA PRO A 108 -10.50 -16.38 -12.12
C PRO A 108 -9.50 -15.36 -12.67
N VAL A 109 -8.39 -15.19 -11.97
CA VAL A 109 -7.32 -14.23 -12.28
C VAL A 109 -6.07 -14.94 -12.76
N LEU A 110 -5.74 -16.11 -12.16
CA LEU A 110 -4.49 -16.80 -12.43
C LEU A 110 -4.36 -17.17 -13.93
N GLY A 111 -3.17 -16.96 -14.47
CA GLY A 111 -2.87 -17.22 -15.88
C GLY A 111 -3.33 -16.12 -16.85
N LEU A 112 -3.95 -15.04 -16.35
CA LEU A 112 -4.24 -13.87 -17.17
C LEU A 112 -2.96 -13.04 -17.37
N LYS A 113 -2.88 -12.37 -18.53
CA LYS A 113 -1.82 -11.37 -18.78
C LYS A 113 -2.00 -10.17 -17.84
N THR A 114 -0.90 -9.58 -17.37
CA THR A 114 -0.85 -8.46 -16.42
C THR A 114 -1.83 -7.33 -16.73
N HIS A 115 -1.95 -6.91 -18.01
CA HIS A 115 -2.89 -5.86 -18.40
C HIS A 115 -4.37 -6.25 -18.24
N LYS A 116 -4.70 -7.56 -18.28
CA LYS A 116 -6.04 -8.05 -17.99
C LYS A 116 -6.31 -8.07 -16.49
N VAL A 117 -5.32 -8.49 -15.70
CA VAL A 117 -5.36 -8.44 -14.23
C VAL A 117 -5.59 -7.00 -13.76
N ALA A 118 -4.83 -6.05 -14.31
CA ALA A 118 -5.02 -4.62 -14.02
C ALA A 118 -6.44 -4.14 -14.37
N LYS A 119 -7.03 -4.58 -15.50
CA LYS A 119 -8.41 -4.26 -15.88
C LYS A 119 -9.45 -4.85 -14.93
N MET A 120 -9.14 -5.92 -14.22
CA MET A 120 -10.00 -6.49 -13.19
C MET A 120 -9.92 -5.71 -11.86
N GLY A 121 -9.06 -4.70 -11.77
CA GLY A 121 -8.91 -3.87 -10.57
C GLY A 121 -7.86 -4.35 -9.59
N ILE A 122 -6.94 -5.19 -10.01
CA ILE A 122 -5.77 -5.55 -9.22
C ILE A 122 -4.61 -4.70 -9.74
N GLY A 123 -4.20 -3.72 -8.97
CA GLY A 123 -3.09 -2.82 -9.27
C GLY A 123 -1.85 -3.16 -8.45
N ARG A 124 -0.66 -2.84 -8.97
CA ARG A 124 0.60 -3.06 -8.28
C ARG A 124 1.53 -1.89 -8.45
N THR A 125 2.31 -1.56 -7.41
CA THR A 125 3.53 -0.75 -7.51
C THR A 125 4.75 -1.65 -7.69
N PHE A 126 5.86 -1.08 -8.12
CA PHE A 126 7.15 -1.77 -8.22
C PHE A 126 8.13 -1.15 -7.22
N GLN A 127 9.20 -1.88 -6.87
CA GLN A 127 10.24 -1.38 -5.95
C GLN A 127 10.88 -0.06 -6.41
N THR A 128 10.95 0.17 -7.72
CA THR A 128 11.37 1.44 -8.29
C THR A 128 10.16 2.13 -8.86
N ALA A 129 9.85 3.33 -8.39
CA ALA A 129 8.69 4.08 -8.84
C ALA A 129 8.70 4.29 -10.36
N SER A 130 7.65 3.78 -11.01
CA SER A 130 7.49 3.79 -12.47
C SER A 130 6.70 5.01 -12.92
N VAL A 131 7.30 6.21 -12.79
CA VAL A 131 6.71 7.48 -13.20
C VAL A 131 7.37 8.03 -14.46
N PHE A 132 6.62 8.76 -15.28
CA PHE A 132 7.14 9.46 -16.44
C PHE A 132 7.78 10.78 -15.97
N GLU A 133 9.10 10.78 -15.78
CA GLU A 133 9.84 11.87 -15.14
C GLU A 133 9.75 13.22 -15.89
N ASP A 134 9.66 13.20 -17.21
CA ASP A 134 9.52 14.39 -18.04
C ASP A 134 8.12 15.00 -18.06
N LEU A 135 7.13 14.26 -17.57
CA LEU A 135 5.74 14.70 -17.48
C LEU A 135 5.44 15.28 -16.10
N THR A 136 4.40 16.11 -16.02
CA THR A 136 3.94 16.64 -14.73
C THR A 136 3.24 15.56 -13.91
N VAL A 137 3.08 15.80 -12.60
CA VAL A 137 2.32 14.94 -11.69
C VAL A 137 0.91 14.69 -12.24
N GLU A 138 0.20 15.74 -12.64
CA GLU A 138 -1.13 15.64 -13.22
C GLU A 138 -1.14 14.83 -14.53
N GLN A 139 -0.15 15.03 -15.41
CA GLN A 139 -0.04 14.27 -16.66
C GLN A 139 0.20 12.78 -16.43
N ASN A 140 1.01 12.40 -15.41
CA ASN A 140 1.18 11.00 -15.02
C ASN A 140 -0.15 10.37 -14.61
N LEU A 141 -0.91 11.04 -13.76
CA LEU A 141 -2.24 10.59 -13.33
C LEU A 141 -3.21 10.53 -14.52
N ASP A 142 -3.18 11.51 -15.42
CA ASP A 142 -4.04 11.55 -16.59
C ASP A 142 -3.77 10.38 -17.55
N ILE A 143 -2.52 10.00 -17.77
CA ILE A 143 -2.15 8.83 -18.57
C ILE A 143 -2.65 7.56 -17.89
N ALA A 144 -2.40 7.41 -16.58
CA ALA A 144 -2.84 6.25 -15.81
C ALA A 144 -4.38 6.10 -15.83
N ALA A 145 -5.12 7.19 -15.70
CA ALA A 145 -6.59 7.20 -15.81
C ALA A 145 -7.10 6.76 -17.20
N GLY A 146 -6.27 6.91 -18.24
CA GLY A 146 -6.57 6.47 -19.60
C GLY A 146 -6.35 4.97 -19.86
N ALA A 147 -5.53 4.29 -19.06
CA ALA A 147 -5.03 2.95 -19.33
C ALA A 147 -6.13 1.86 -19.40
N ARG A 148 -7.27 2.06 -18.75
CA ARG A 148 -8.42 1.12 -18.77
C ARG A 148 -9.38 1.32 -19.95
N ARG A 149 -9.19 2.34 -20.78
CA ARG A 149 -10.14 2.68 -21.86
C ARG A 149 -9.87 1.87 -23.12
N GLY A 150 -10.93 1.35 -23.71
CA GLY A 150 -10.87 0.78 -25.06
C GLY A 150 -10.75 1.91 -26.12
N PRO A 151 -10.26 1.60 -27.34
CA PRO A 151 -9.99 2.59 -28.38
C PRO A 151 -11.21 3.46 -28.76
N LEU A 152 -12.43 2.93 -28.67
CA LEU A 152 -13.68 3.67 -28.94
C LEU A 152 -14.02 4.71 -27.86
N THR A 153 -13.52 4.55 -26.62
CA THR A 153 -13.75 5.52 -25.54
C THR A 153 -12.77 6.68 -25.56
N LEU A 154 -11.66 6.56 -26.28
CA LEU A 154 -10.71 7.66 -26.51
C LEU A 154 -11.32 8.80 -27.36
N LEU A 155 -12.36 8.48 -28.16
CA LEU A 155 -13.09 9.45 -28.98
C LEU A 155 -14.21 10.18 -28.21
N ARG A 156 -14.58 9.72 -27.01
CA ARG A 156 -15.58 10.37 -26.16
C ARG A 156 -14.95 11.37 -25.21
N ARG A 157 -15.60 12.53 -25.03
CA ARG A 157 -15.20 13.62 -24.14
C ARG A 157 -14.78 13.13 -22.74
N ARG A 158 -13.78 13.78 -22.15
CA ARG A 158 -13.06 13.46 -20.90
C ARG A 158 -13.89 13.55 -19.60
N HIS A 159 -15.24 13.53 -19.65
CA HIS A 159 -16.10 13.67 -18.48
C HIS A 159 -15.79 12.62 -17.40
N GLY A 160 -15.55 13.08 -16.16
CA GLY A 160 -15.24 12.25 -14.99
C GLY A 160 -13.79 11.79 -14.87
N ARG A 161 -12.88 12.23 -15.77
CA ARG A 161 -11.45 11.96 -15.67
C ARG A 161 -10.74 13.05 -14.86
N GLU A 162 -11.12 14.30 -15.10
CA GLU A 162 -10.62 15.46 -14.37
C GLU A 162 -10.96 15.32 -12.88
N ASP A 163 -12.20 14.92 -12.56
CA ASP A 163 -12.63 14.70 -11.18
C ASP A 163 -11.77 13.60 -10.49
N ARG A 164 -11.52 12.47 -11.17
CA ARG A 164 -10.70 11.38 -10.61
C ARG A 164 -9.23 11.76 -10.42
N VAL A 165 -8.68 12.57 -11.32
CA VAL A 165 -7.30 13.08 -11.18
C VAL A 165 -7.23 14.07 -10.01
N ALA A 166 -8.23 14.94 -9.87
CA ALA A 166 -8.32 15.88 -8.76
C ALA A 166 -8.45 15.15 -7.41
N ASP A 167 -9.36 14.18 -7.33
CA ASP A 167 -9.57 13.34 -6.13
C ASP A 167 -8.28 12.57 -5.75
N ALA A 168 -7.57 12.04 -6.73
CA ALA A 168 -6.31 11.35 -6.50
C ALA A 168 -5.22 12.31 -6.00
N LEU A 169 -5.07 13.50 -6.62
CA LEU A 169 -4.13 14.54 -6.20
C LEU A 169 -4.38 14.97 -4.75
N GLU A 170 -5.64 15.14 -4.38
CA GLU A 170 -6.03 15.46 -3.00
C GLU A 170 -5.68 14.31 -2.06
N THR A 171 -6.02 13.07 -2.43
CA THR A 171 -5.78 11.87 -1.61
C THR A 171 -4.30 11.67 -1.32
N ILE A 172 -3.43 11.80 -2.35
CA ILE A 172 -1.97 11.62 -2.20
C ILE A 172 -1.26 12.91 -1.72
N GLY A 173 -1.98 14.01 -1.51
CA GLY A 173 -1.41 15.27 -0.99
C GLY A 173 -0.51 16.02 -1.98
N LEU A 174 -0.52 15.69 -3.27
CA LEU A 174 0.35 16.31 -4.29
C LEU A 174 -0.35 17.38 -5.13
N GLY A 175 -1.53 17.87 -4.72
CA GLY A 175 -2.28 18.89 -5.46
C GLY A 175 -1.49 20.16 -5.72
N HIS A 176 -0.67 20.61 -4.77
CA HIS A 176 0.21 21.78 -4.89
C HIS A 176 1.38 21.58 -5.87
N LEU A 177 1.69 20.32 -6.26
CA LEU A 177 2.73 19.95 -7.22
C LEU A 177 2.16 19.46 -8.56
N ALA A 178 0.86 19.60 -8.83
CA ALA A 178 0.19 19.06 -10.01
C ALA A 178 0.89 19.44 -11.32
N GLY A 179 1.35 20.69 -11.46
CA GLY A 179 2.08 21.21 -12.62
C GLY A 179 3.60 20.95 -12.61
N THR A 180 4.14 20.33 -11.55
CA THR A 180 5.56 20.05 -11.39
C THR A 180 5.94 18.76 -12.13
N LYS A 181 7.11 18.73 -12.80
CA LYS A 181 7.62 17.50 -13.43
C LYS A 181 7.89 16.43 -12.36
N ALA A 182 7.50 15.18 -12.62
CA ALA A 182 7.69 14.07 -11.70
C ALA A 182 9.19 13.78 -11.43
N GLY A 183 10.07 14.09 -12.37
CA GLY A 183 11.51 13.88 -12.21
C GLY A 183 12.14 14.66 -11.05
N VAL A 184 11.58 15.82 -10.67
CA VAL A 184 12.13 16.65 -9.57
C VAL A 184 11.49 16.38 -8.22
N LEU A 185 10.53 15.44 -8.14
CA LEU A 185 9.91 15.04 -6.89
C LEU A 185 10.92 14.30 -5.99
N ALA A 186 10.79 14.48 -4.68
CA ALA A 186 11.45 13.63 -3.71
C ALA A 186 11.04 12.16 -3.86
N HIS A 187 11.87 11.24 -3.36
CA HIS A 187 11.62 9.81 -3.51
C HIS A 187 10.22 9.41 -2.97
N GLY A 188 9.88 9.81 -1.77
CA GLY A 188 8.56 9.53 -1.18
C GLY A 188 7.39 10.12 -1.99
N GLN A 189 7.56 11.31 -2.57
CA GLN A 189 6.54 11.91 -3.44
C GLN A 189 6.34 11.13 -4.73
N LYS A 190 7.41 10.54 -5.31
CA LYS A 190 7.29 9.64 -6.47
C LYS A 190 6.50 8.38 -6.11
N GLN A 191 6.72 7.80 -4.93
CA GLN A 191 5.94 6.66 -4.43
C GLN A 191 4.45 7.03 -4.24
N TRP A 192 4.16 8.21 -3.67
CA TRP A 192 2.77 8.68 -3.55
C TRP A 192 2.12 8.92 -4.92
N LEU A 193 2.87 9.43 -5.89
CA LEU A 193 2.38 9.57 -7.27
C LEU A 193 2.03 8.21 -7.87
N GLU A 194 2.84 7.18 -7.67
CA GLU A 194 2.56 5.82 -8.14
C GLU A 194 1.30 5.24 -7.49
N ILE A 195 1.12 5.43 -6.17
CA ILE A 195 -0.12 5.10 -5.48
C ILE A 195 -1.32 5.84 -6.11
N GLY A 196 -1.17 7.14 -6.40
CA GLY A 196 -2.17 7.94 -7.10
C GLY A 196 -2.51 7.41 -8.49
N MET A 197 -1.52 6.88 -9.23
CA MET A 197 -1.74 6.25 -10.52
C MET A 197 -2.61 4.99 -10.40
N LEU A 198 -2.48 4.22 -9.32
CA LEU A 198 -3.37 3.09 -9.04
C LEU A 198 -4.79 3.55 -8.65
N LEU A 199 -4.92 4.66 -7.92
CA LEU A 199 -6.22 5.23 -7.56
C LEU A 199 -7.01 5.66 -8.79
N VAL A 200 -6.40 6.39 -9.72
CA VAL A 200 -7.07 6.84 -10.95
C VAL A 200 -7.39 5.70 -11.92
N GLN A 201 -6.68 4.58 -11.81
CA GLN A 201 -6.99 3.33 -12.51
C GLN A 201 -8.16 2.59 -11.89
N ASP A 202 -8.71 3.08 -10.77
CA ASP A 202 -9.83 2.43 -10.06
C ASP A 202 -9.47 1.01 -9.61
N SER A 203 -8.26 0.87 -9.04
CA SER A 203 -7.79 -0.41 -8.51
C SER A 203 -8.48 -0.68 -7.17
N ASP A 204 -9.17 -1.79 -7.08
CA ASP A 204 -9.88 -2.22 -5.87
C ASP A 204 -8.94 -2.96 -4.91
N VAL A 205 -7.99 -3.72 -5.47
CA VAL A 205 -6.90 -4.40 -4.76
C VAL A 205 -5.60 -3.73 -5.18
N MET A 206 -4.86 -3.22 -4.22
CA MET A 206 -3.58 -2.55 -4.43
C MET A 206 -2.49 -3.37 -3.75
N LEU A 207 -1.50 -3.82 -4.54
CA LEU A 207 -0.36 -4.59 -4.08
C LEU A 207 0.87 -3.68 -4.11
N LEU A 208 1.36 -3.29 -2.94
CA LEU A 208 2.44 -2.32 -2.79
C LEU A 208 3.70 -3.04 -2.31
N ASP A 209 4.78 -2.90 -3.06
CA ASP A 209 6.05 -3.57 -2.77
C ASP A 209 7.04 -2.55 -2.22
N GLU A 210 7.36 -2.66 -0.92
CA GLU A 210 8.23 -1.79 -0.14
C GLU A 210 7.94 -0.27 -0.29
N PRO A 211 6.68 0.17 -0.07
CA PRO A 211 6.26 1.54 -0.39
C PRO A 211 6.91 2.61 0.48
N VAL A 212 7.61 2.26 1.57
CA VAL A 212 8.30 3.21 2.46
C VAL A 212 9.82 3.07 2.43
N ALA A 213 10.37 2.25 1.52
CA ALA A 213 11.81 2.09 1.39
C ALA A 213 12.51 3.44 1.16
N GLY A 214 13.58 3.72 1.92
CA GLY A 214 14.35 4.96 1.79
C GLY A 214 13.67 6.24 2.30
N MET A 215 12.49 6.15 2.91
CA MET A 215 11.77 7.29 3.48
C MET A 215 12.24 7.63 4.90
N GLY A 216 12.23 8.92 5.24
CA GLY A 216 12.39 9.40 6.61
C GLY A 216 11.18 9.07 7.50
N ALA A 217 11.31 9.29 8.82
CA ALA A 217 10.26 8.93 9.77
C ALA A 217 8.92 9.65 9.49
N GLU A 218 8.97 10.94 9.15
CA GLU A 218 7.78 11.74 8.84
C GLU A 218 7.10 11.27 7.55
N GLU A 219 7.88 10.95 6.51
CA GLU A 219 7.34 10.43 5.26
C GLU A 219 6.70 9.05 5.44
N ARG A 220 7.32 8.16 6.25
CA ARG A 220 6.74 6.85 6.60
C ARG A 220 5.41 7.01 7.33
N GLN A 221 5.35 7.91 8.32
CA GLN A 221 4.11 8.19 9.03
C GLN A 221 3.00 8.68 8.08
N ALA A 222 3.31 9.67 7.24
CA ALA A 222 2.38 10.20 6.26
C ALA A 222 1.92 9.14 5.25
N THR A 223 2.83 8.24 4.82
CA THR A 223 2.50 7.11 3.94
C THR A 223 1.55 6.13 4.63
N GLY A 224 1.81 5.79 5.89
CA GLY A 224 0.93 4.90 6.65
C GLY A 224 -0.49 5.46 6.80
N GLU A 225 -0.62 6.74 7.11
CA GLU A 225 -1.92 7.44 7.19
C GLU A 225 -2.62 7.49 5.82
N LEU A 226 -1.86 7.69 4.74
CA LEU A 226 -2.38 7.62 3.37
C LEU A 226 -2.94 6.21 3.08
N LEU A 227 -2.20 5.16 3.40
CA LEU A 227 -2.63 3.78 3.17
C LEU A 227 -3.87 3.41 3.99
N GLN A 228 -3.98 3.86 5.25
CA GLN A 228 -5.19 3.67 6.05
C GLN A 228 -6.41 4.37 5.44
N ARG A 229 -6.26 5.60 4.93
CA ARG A 229 -7.35 6.29 4.23
C ARG A 229 -7.79 5.54 2.98
N ILE A 230 -6.84 5.01 2.20
CA ILE A 230 -7.13 4.23 1.00
C ILE A 230 -7.81 2.90 1.36
N ALA A 231 -7.38 2.25 2.42
CA ALA A 231 -7.92 0.98 2.87
C ALA A 231 -9.38 1.08 3.34
N ALA A 232 -9.88 2.28 3.71
CA ALA A 232 -11.28 2.46 4.08
C ALA A 232 -12.26 2.03 2.97
N ASP A 233 -11.88 2.17 1.69
CA ASP A 233 -12.72 1.85 0.54
C ASP A 233 -12.12 0.76 -0.38
N ARG A 234 -10.88 0.35 -0.17
CA ARG A 234 -10.10 -0.57 -1.01
C ARG A 234 -9.41 -1.63 -0.18
N THR A 235 -8.89 -2.65 -0.81
CA THR A 235 -8.01 -3.65 -0.19
C THR A 235 -6.57 -3.31 -0.53
N VAL A 236 -5.72 -3.18 0.48
CA VAL A 236 -4.30 -2.84 0.31
C VAL A 236 -3.44 -3.96 0.92
N VAL A 237 -2.54 -4.50 0.13
CA VAL A 237 -1.50 -5.43 0.58
C VAL A 237 -0.16 -4.73 0.46
N VAL A 238 0.57 -4.68 1.56
CA VAL A 238 1.88 -4.06 1.67
C VAL A 238 2.91 -5.17 1.91
N VAL A 239 3.82 -5.35 0.97
CA VAL A 239 5.01 -6.18 1.18
C VAL A 239 6.05 -5.32 1.87
N GLU A 240 6.44 -5.68 3.07
CA GLU A 240 7.37 -4.89 3.87
C GLU A 240 8.28 -5.74 4.75
N HIS A 241 9.38 -5.16 5.14
CA HIS A 241 10.31 -5.70 6.14
C HIS A 241 10.48 -4.75 7.34
N ASP A 242 9.95 -3.53 7.28
CA ASP A 242 9.93 -2.56 8.39
C ASP A 242 8.87 -2.96 9.43
N MET A 243 9.35 -3.52 10.55
CA MET A 243 8.50 -4.03 11.62
C MET A 243 7.79 -2.90 12.38
N ASP A 244 8.40 -1.72 12.48
CA ASP A 244 7.81 -0.58 13.18
C ASP A 244 6.68 0.02 12.35
N PHE A 245 6.86 0.12 11.04
CA PHE A 245 5.82 0.54 10.11
C PHE A 245 4.64 -0.46 10.13
N MET A 246 4.92 -1.75 10.07
CA MET A 246 3.89 -2.78 10.17
C MET A 246 3.11 -2.69 11.49
N ARG A 247 3.80 -2.52 12.64
CA ARG A 247 3.15 -2.40 13.96
C ARG A 247 2.21 -1.20 14.04
N ALA A 248 2.60 -0.09 13.42
CA ALA A 248 1.84 1.15 13.48
C ALA A 248 0.57 1.13 12.62
N PHE A 249 0.57 0.41 11.49
CA PHE A 249 -0.46 0.60 10.48
C PHE A 249 -1.22 -0.65 10.06
N ALA A 250 -0.67 -1.87 10.27
CA ALA A 250 -1.31 -3.09 9.82
C ALA A 250 -2.65 -3.37 10.54
N THR A 251 -3.66 -3.77 9.78
CA THR A 251 -4.88 -4.39 10.34
C THR A 251 -4.71 -5.90 10.44
N THR A 252 -4.13 -6.51 9.42
CA THR A 252 -3.85 -7.94 9.35
C THR A 252 -2.42 -8.16 8.89
N VAL A 253 -1.76 -9.16 9.42
CA VAL A 253 -0.39 -9.54 9.05
C VAL A 253 -0.37 -10.99 8.61
N THR A 254 0.25 -11.24 7.45
CA THR A 254 0.58 -12.58 6.97
C THR A 254 2.10 -12.72 6.93
N VAL A 255 2.62 -13.72 7.61
CA VAL A 255 4.05 -14.03 7.66
C VAL A 255 4.38 -15.14 6.69
N LEU A 256 5.28 -14.87 5.74
CA LEU A 256 5.84 -15.87 4.84
C LEU A 256 7.21 -16.33 5.32
N ALA A 257 7.47 -17.63 5.23
CA ALA A 257 8.78 -18.22 5.45
C ALA A 257 8.97 -19.42 4.52
N ALA A 258 10.11 -19.48 3.83
CA ALA A 258 10.46 -20.57 2.90
C ALA A 258 9.32 -20.89 1.89
N GLY A 259 8.70 -19.87 1.33
CA GLY A 259 7.64 -20.00 0.34
C GLY A 259 6.26 -20.39 0.88
N LYS A 260 6.06 -20.46 2.19
CA LYS A 260 4.80 -20.86 2.84
C LYS A 260 4.28 -19.80 3.81
N VAL A 261 2.97 -19.80 4.04
CA VAL A 261 2.38 -19.02 5.14
C VAL A 261 2.77 -19.69 6.45
N LEU A 262 3.51 -18.97 7.28
CA LEU A 262 3.91 -19.39 8.61
C LEU A 262 2.85 -19.08 9.66
N ALA A 263 2.29 -17.87 9.58
CA ALA A 263 1.27 -17.36 10.50
C ALA A 263 0.44 -16.25 9.82
N GLU A 264 -0.79 -16.11 10.25
CA GLU A 264 -1.68 -15.01 9.85
C GLU A 264 -2.50 -14.57 11.08
N GLY A 265 -2.69 -13.27 11.27
CA GLY A 265 -3.46 -12.73 12.38
C GLY A 265 -3.26 -11.23 12.56
N THR A 266 -3.70 -10.72 13.69
CA THR A 266 -3.45 -9.34 14.12
C THR A 266 -1.97 -9.13 14.45
N VAL A 267 -1.55 -7.87 14.52
CA VAL A 267 -0.18 -7.51 14.93
C VAL A 267 0.19 -8.16 16.28
N ALA A 268 -0.72 -8.15 17.26
CA ALA A 268 -0.48 -8.70 18.58
C ALA A 268 -0.30 -10.23 18.57
N GLU A 269 -1.13 -10.95 17.79
CA GLU A 269 -1.02 -12.40 17.63
C GLU A 269 0.30 -12.79 16.96
N ILE A 270 0.68 -12.09 15.89
CA ILE A 270 1.92 -12.35 15.15
C ILE A 270 3.15 -12.08 16.03
N GLN A 271 3.14 -11.04 16.85
CA GLN A 271 4.24 -10.74 17.77
C GLN A 271 4.39 -11.76 18.88
N ALA A 272 3.27 -12.35 19.31
CA ALA A 272 3.26 -13.37 20.36
C ALA A 272 3.58 -14.79 19.83
N ASP A 273 3.58 -15.01 18.51
CA ASP A 273 3.81 -16.35 17.93
C ASP A 273 5.30 -16.74 18.05
N PRO A 274 5.62 -17.83 18.78
CA PRO A 274 7.01 -18.29 18.95
C PRO A 274 7.68 -18.69 17.64
N LYS A 275 6.93 -19.20 16.65
CA LYS A 275 7.47 -19.58 15.33
C LYS A 275 7.92 -18.35 14.55
N VAL A 276 7.12 -17.27 14.62
CA VAL A 276 7.48 -16.00 13.99
C VAL A 276 8.72 -15.42 14.64
N GLN A 277 8.77 -15.38 15.98
CA GLN A 277 9.94 -14.91 16.71
C GLN A 277 11.20 -15.70 16.35
N GLN A 278 11.11 -17.02 16.25
CA GLN A 278 12.25 -17.89 15.89
C GLN A 278 12.79 -17.58 14.49
N VAL A 279 11.92 -17.33 13.49
CA VAL A 279 12.32 -17.01 12.12
C VAL A 279 13.09 -15.69 12.08
N TYR A 280 12.63 -14.67 12.82
CA TYR A 280 13.30 -13.37 12.84
C TYR A 280 14.57 -13.35 13.69
N LEU A 281 14.60 -14.06 14.84
CA LEU A 281 15.79 -14.18 15.67
C LEU A 281 16.87 -15.05 15.01
N GLY A 282 16.47 -16.10 14.30
CA GLY A 282 17.40 -16.95 13.54
C GLY A 282 18.09 -16.21 12.41
N THR A 283 17.38 -15.28 11.74
CA THR A 283 17.93 -14.43 10.67
C THR A 283 18.94 -13.40 11.21
N ALA A 284 18.66 -12.84 12.40
CA ALA A 284 19.57 -11.89 13.05
C ALA A 284 20.90 -12.55 13.48
N ALA A 285 20.88 -13.81 13.90
CA ALA A 285 22.08 -14.57 14.23
C ALA A 285 22.92 -14.92 13.00
N ALA A 286 22.27 -15.23 11.86
CA ALA A 286 22.98 -15.54 10.61
C ALA A 286 23.67 -14.28 10.01
N THR A 287 23.02 -13.13 10.05
CA THR A 287 23.60 -11.86 9.55
C THR A 287 24.75 -11.35 10.44
N GLY A 288 24.72 -11.66 11.74
CA GLY A 288 25.80 -11.32 12.67
C GLY A 288 27.06 -12.14 12.46
N THR A 289 26.94 -13.36 11.93
CA THR A 289 28.08 -14.26 11.67
C THR A 289 28.81 -13.91 10.37
N GLU A 290 28.09 -13.46 9.31
CA GLU A 290 28.72 -13.03 8.05
C GLU A 290 29.57 -11.76 8.21
N LEU A 291 29.16 -10.82 9.07
CA LEU A 291 29.95 -9.59 9.35
C LEU A 291 31.19 -9.85 10.22
N ALA A 292 31.27 -10.96 10.94
CA ALA A 292 32.42 -11.33 11.75
C ALA A 292 33.52 -12.04 10.94
N GLU A 293 33.16 -12.74 9.87
CA GLU A 293 34.14 -13.45 9.02
C GLU A 293 34.85 -12.54 8.02
N GLU A 294 34.23 -11.41 7.58
CA GLU A 294 34.89 -10.46 6.67
C GLU A 294 35.96 -9.57 7.32
N THR A 295 36.07 -9.57 8.66
CA THR A 295 37.04 -8.74 9.39
C THR A 295 38.33 -9.45 9.76
N GLU A 296 38.48 -10.76 9.52
CA GLU A 296 39.67 -11.52 9.90
C GLU A 296 40.66 -11.85 8.76
N GLU A 297 40.37 -11.52 7.50
CA GLU A 297 41.31 -11.74 6.39
C GLU A 297 42.01 -10.45 5.94
N THR A 298 43.01 -9.98 6.71
CA THR A 298 44.09 -9.20 6.13
C THR A 298 45.44 -9.75 6.64
N PRO A 299 46.13 -10.60 5.88
CA PRO A 299 47.52 -10.94 6.17
C PRO A 299 48.47 -9.93 5.53
N ARG A 300 49.48 -9.58 6.29
CA ARG A 300 50.78 -8.94 6.09
C ARG A 300 51.31 -8.82 4.67
#